data_f7113d6ad304ca5cb8e9c161199e1359
#
_entry.id   f7113d6ad304ca5cb8e9c161199e1359
#
_cell.length_a   1.000
_cell.length_b   1.000
_cell.length_c   1.000
_cell.angle_alpha   90.00
_cell.angle_beta   90.00
_cell.angle_gamma   90.00
#
_symmetry.space_group_name_H-M   'P 1'
#
loop_
_entity.id
_entity.type
_entity.pdbx_description
1 polymer ?
#
loop_
_entity_poly.entity_id
_entity_poly.type
_entity_poly.pdbx_seq_one_letter_code
_entity_poly.pdbx_strand_id
1 'polypeptide(L)'
;MKKYILLTIAFVTLVGQAFASHIEGISAEDALNKLKEGNIRFVEMRQQHPDESLQRRREMREGQHPFVAILSCSDSRVPLEVIFDQGLGDLFEIKNAGNVLDDHVIGSIEYAVMHCGVKLVVIMGHQDCGAVAATLSGKYETKFIKSLEDSIQPAIKKCKRDKLEVNSDNVVREHVAQDIEELMKQDTELVKYMKKHNVRLVPAYYSIDTGIVEFLDKNCGCGAENCPPKKCSCGCNK
;
A
#
# COMPACT_ATOMS: atom_id res chain seq x y z
N MET A 1 -24.65 -65.06 -8.26
CA MET A 1 -24.82 -63.70 -8.73
C MET A 1 -24.92 -62.78 -7.54
N LYS A 2 -23.85 -62.53 -6.80
CA LYS A 2 -23.76 -61.54 -5.68
C LYS A 2 -22.30 -61.27 -5.35
N LYS A 3 -21.54 -60.59 -6.22
CA LYS A 3 -20.13 -60.18 -5.93
C LYS A 3 -19.61 -58.94 -6.64
N TYR A 4 -20.45 -58.06 -7.20
CA TYR A 4 -19.97 -56.89 -7.96
C TYR A 4 -20.62 -55.54 -7.58
N ILE A 5 -21.09 -55.36 -6.34
CA ILE A 5 -21.74 -54.10 -5.91
C ILE A 5 -20.96 -53.35 -4.79
N LEU A 6 -19.71 -53.66 -4.55
CA LEU A 6 -18.96 -53.05 -3.43
C LEU A 6 -17.69 -52.29 -3.82
N LEU A 7 -17.51 -51.90 -5.09
CA LEU A 7 -16.30 -51.21 -5.54
C LEU A 7 -16.50 -49.83 -6.20
N THR A 8 -17.70 -49.24 -6.15
CA THR A 8 -17.98 -47.94 -6.82
C THR A 8 -18.29 -46.80 -5.88
N ILE A 9 -18.17 -46.94 -4.56
CA ILE A 9 -18.45 -45.84 -3.60
C ILE A 9 -17.18 -45.19 -3.02
N ALA A 10 -15.99 -45.73 -3.29
CA ALA A 10 -14.74 -45.22 -2.74
C ALA A 10 -14.03 -44.14 -3.60
N PHE A 11 -14.58 -43.73 -4.75
CA PHE A 11 -13.87 -42.83 -5.68
C PHE A 11 -14.45 -41.40 -5.80
N VAL A 12 -15.50 -41.05 -5.06
CA VAL A 12 -16.17 -39.77 -5.15
C VAL A 12 -15.79 -38.79 -4.02
N THR A 13 -15.08 -39.25 -2.98
CA THR A 13 -14.75 -38.36 -1.82
C THR A 13 -13.34 -37.77 -1.86
N LEU A 14 -12.57 -37.95 -2.93
CA LEU A 14 -11.17 -37.46 -3.00
C LEU A 14 -10.97 -36.23 -3.93
N VAL A 15 -12.03 -35.64 -4.48
CA VAL A 15 -11.91 -34.45 -5.39
C VAL A 15 -12.27 -33.15 -4.70
N GLY A 16 -12.64 -33.20 -3.43
CA GLY A 16 -13.14 -32.02 -2.68
C GLY A 16 -12.11 -31.24 -1.85
N GLN A 17 -10.82 -31.55 -1.85
CA GLN A 17 -9.82 -30.88 -0.97
C GLN A 17 -8.60 -30.27 -1.68
N ALA A 18 -8.68 -29.97 -2.94
CA ALA A 18 -7.53 -29.48 -3.72
C ALA A 18 -7.66 -28.04 -4.24
N PHE A 19 -8.37 -27.14 -3.55
CA PHE A 19 -8.37 -25.71 -3.91
C PHE A 19 -8.34 -24.80 -2.68
N ALA A 20 -7.34 -25.00 -1.85
CA ALA A 20 -6.82 -23.96 -1.00
C ALA A 20 -5.29 -24.07 -0.99
N SER A 21 -4.67 -23.98 -2.16
CA SER A 21 -3.27 -23.59 -2.20
C SER A 21 -3.25 -22.16 -1.68
N HIS A 22 -2.88 -21.95 -0.41
CA HIS A 22 -2.45 -20.67 0.07
C HIS A 22 -1.36 -20.21 -0.91
N ILE A 23 -1.67 -19.19 -1.72
CA ILE A 23 -0.66 -18.46 -2.46
C ILE A 23 0.11 -17.74 -1.37
N GLU A 24 1.22 -18.34 -0.95
CA GLU A 24 2.10 -17.73 0.03
C GLU A 24 2.86 -16.64 -0.71
N GLY A 25 2.37 -15.39 -0.62
CA GLY A 25 3.05 -14.22 -1.16
C GLY A 25 4.44 -14.07 -0.53
N ILE A 26 5.31 -13.30 -1.17
CA ILE A 26 6.62 -12.99 -0.58
C ILE A 26 6.45 -12.31 0.78
N SER A 27 7.50 -12.33 1.62
CA SER A 27 7.43 -11.69 2.94
C SER A 27 7.21 -10.18 2.82
N ALA A 28 6.63 -9.55 3.84
CA ALA A 28 6.44 -8.10 3.87
C ALA A 28 7.78 -7.34 3.77
N GLU A 29 8.87 -7.90 4.29
CA GLU A 29 10.21 -7.31 4.22
C GLU A 29 10.77 -7.40 2.79
N ASP A 30 10.66 -8.55 2.14
CA ASP A 30 11.10 -8.71 0.75
C ASP A 30 10.28 -7.82 -0.20
N ALA A 31 8.96 -7.69 0.03
CA ALA A 31 8.10 -6.78 -0.70
C ALA A 31 8.55 -5.32 -0.54
N LEU A 32 8.87 -4.91 0.69
CA LEU A 32 9.35 -3.55 0.97
C LEU A 32 10.72 -3.30 0.32
N ASN A 33 11.61 -4.29 0.33
CA ASN A 33 12.92 -4.17 -0.32
C ASN A 33 12.78 -4.05 -1.84
N LYS A 34 11.89 -4.82 -2.48
CA LYS A 34 11.57 -4.66 -3.91
C LYS A 34 11.13 -3.24 -4.25
N LEU A 35 10.25 -2.64 -3.43
CA LEU A 35 9.82 -1.25 -3.64
C LEU A 35 10.99 -0.26 -3.50
N LYS A 36 11.82 -0.42 -2.47
CA LYS A 36 13.00 0.44 -2.24
C LYS A 36 13.98 0.36 -3.42
N GLU A 37 14.32 -0.85 -3.85
CA GLU A 37 15.22 -1.08 -4.97
C GLU A 37 14.66 -0.51 -6.28
N GLY A 38 13.36 -0.68 -6.53
CA GLY A 38 12.69 -0.10 -7.69
C GLY A 38 12.71 1.42 -7.68
N ASN A 39 12.43 2.04 -6.52
CA ASN A 39 12.49 3.49 -6.39
C ASN A 39 13.92 4.04 -6.56
N ILE A 40 14.94 3.33 -6.06
CA ILE A 40 16.35 3.69 -6.31
C ILE A 40 16.63 3.68 -7.83
N ARG A 41 16.19 2.65 -8.56
CA ARG A 41 16.37 2.60 -10.02
C ARG A 41 15.67 3.74 -10.74
N PHE A 42 14.46 4.09 -10.31
CA PHE A 42 13.71 5.24 -10.83
C PHE A 42 14.47 6.56 -10.62
N VAL A 43 14.91 6.83 -9.40
CA VAL A 43 15.65 8.07 -9.04
C VAL A 43 16.97 8.18 -9.79
N GLU A 44 17.67 7.06 -10.00
CA GLU A 44 18.94 7.00 -10.69
C GLU A 44 18.81 6.90 -12.22
N MET A 45 17.57 6.98 -12.77
CA MET A 45 17.29 6.86 -14.21
C MET A 45 17.85 5.55 -14.83
N ARG A 46 17.69 4.44 -14.09
CA ARG A 46 18.19 3.11 -14.46
C ARG A 46 17.07 2.05 -14.40
N GLN A 47 15.85 2.46 -14.76
CA GLN A 47 14.67 1.57 -14.75
C GLN A 47 14.91 0.36 -15.66
N GLN A 48 14.41 -0.79 -15.21
CA GLN A 48 14.50 -2.07 -15.91
C GLN A 48 13.22 -2.41 -16.68
N HIS A 49 12.10 -1.74 -16.36
CA HIS A 49 10.79 -1.99 -16.96
C HIS A 49 10.40 -3.48 -16.94
N PRO A 50 10.41 -4.12 -15.74
CA PRO A 50 10.13 -5.54 -15.64
C PRO A 50 8.66 -5.82 -15.98
N ASP A 51 8.37 -7.08 -16.36
CA ASP A 51 7.01 -7.61 -16.48
C ASP A 51 6.06 -6.83 -17.43
N GLU A 52 6.59 -6.16 -18.48
CA GLU A 52 5.81 -5.42 -19.49
C GLU A 52 5.59 -6.22 -20.78
N SER A 53 6.00 -7.49 -20.84
CA SER A 53 5.99 -8.30 -22.05
C SER A 53 4.60 -8.80 -22.45
N LEU A 54 4.44 -9.15 -23.74
CA LEU A 54 3.24 -9.85 -24.24
C LEU A 54 3.04 -11.20 -23.52
N GLN A 55 4.14 -11.89 -23.18
CA GLN A 55 4.09 -13.14 -22.45
C GLN A 55 3.52 -12.90 -21.05
N ARG A 56 4.05 -11.93 -20.28
CA ARG A 56 3.53 -11.55 -18.97
C ARG A 56 2.05 -11.26 -19.00
N ARG A 57 1.58 -10.48 -20.00
CA ARG A 57 0.17 -10.15 -20.18
C ARG A 57 -0.71 -11.38 -20.41
N ARG A 58 -0.18 -12.42 -21.07
CA ARG A 58 -0.90 -13.70 -21.26
C ARG A 58 -0.96 -14.51 -19.97
N GLU A 59 0.12 -14.55 -19.20
CA GLU A 59 0.19 -15.23 -17.90
C GLU A 59 -0.82 -14.64 -16.91
N MET A 60 -0.99 -13.32 -16.90
CA MET A 60 -1.94 -12.62 -16.03
C MET A 60 -3.42 -12.90 -16.33
N ARG A 61 -3.75 -13.63 -17.39
CA ARG A 61 -5.14 -14.09 -17.65
C ARG A 61 -5.59 -15.17 -16.66
N GLU A 62 -4.68 -15.93 -16.12
CA GLU A 62 -4.97 -17.05 -15.19
C GLU A 62 -5.17 -16.56 -13.73
N GLY A 63 -4.75 -15.33 -13.41
CA GLY A 63 -4.89 -14.72 -12.09
C GLY A 63 -3.90 -13.60 -11.85
N GLN A 64 -4.00 -12.97 -10.65
CA GLN A 64 -3.06 -11.95 -10.22
C GLN A 64 -2.41 -12.34 -8.90
N HIS A 65 -1.14 -12.00 -8.74
CA HIS A 65 -0.35 -12.28 -7.55
C HIS A 65 0.52 -11.06 -7.18
N PRO A 66 -0.12 -9.92 -6.87
CA PRO A 66 0.61 -8.72 -6.49
C PRO A 66 1.38 -8.97 -5.19
N PHE A 67 2.59 -8.43 -5.09
CA PHE A 67 3.39 -8.59 -3.88
C PHE A 67 3.12 -7.50 -2.84
N VAL A 68 2.44 -6.43 -3.19
CA VAL A 68 2.10 -5.29 -2.33
C VAL A 68 0.77 -4.67 -2.74
N ALA A 69 0.01 -4.14 -1.79
CA ALA A 69 -1.09 -3.22 -2.04
C ALA A 69 -0.67 -1.80 -1.68
N ILE A 70 -0.96 -0.83 -2.54
CA ILE A 70 -0.59 0.57 -2.32
C ILE A 70 -1.81 1.46 -2.46
N LEU A 71 -2.22 2.11 -1.36
CA LEU A 71 -3.15 3.23 -1.40
C LEU A 71 -2.36 4.51 -1.70
N SER A 72 -2.71 5.21 -2.77
CA SER A 72 -2.08 6.47 -3.14
C SER A 72 -3.05 7.50 -3.72
N CYS A 73 -2.59 8.74 -3.86
CA CYS A 73 -3.36 9.77 -4.54
C CYS A 73 -3.54 9.44 -6.03
N SER A 74 -4.71 9.84 -6.58
CA SER A 74 -4.99 9.79 -8.03
C SER A 74 -4.24 10.85 -8.85
N ASP A 75 -3.37 11.64 -8.24
CA ASP A 75 -2.55 12.65 -8.92
C ASP A 75 -1.76 12.00 -10.06
N SER A 76 -1.81 12.60 -11.25
CA SER A 76 -1.18 12.07 -12.46
C SER A 76 0.37 12.03 -12.38
N ARG A 77 0.95 12.76 -11.41
CA ARG A 77 2.39 12.77 -11.13
C ARG A 77 2.83 11.61 -10.23
N VAL A 78 1.90 10.72 -9.85
CA VAL A 78 2.12 9.58 -8.95
C VAL A 78 1.80 8.25 -9.67
N PRO A 79 2.50 7.91 -10.77
CA PRO A 79 2.35 6.61 -11.44
C PRO A 79 3.17 5.55 -10.70
N LEU A 80 2.52 4.64 -9.97
CA LEU A 80 3.19 3.74 -9.02
C LEU A 80 4.13 2.75 -9.72
N GLU A 81 3.73 2.17 -10.85
CA GLU A 81 4.60 1.25 -11.60
C GLU A 81 5.89 1.93 -12.06
N VAL A 82 5.81 3.21 -12.43
CA VAL A 82 7.00 3.98 -12.85
C VAL A 82 7.89 4.33 -11.67
N ILE A 83 7.27 4.82 -10.56
CA ILE A 83 8.00 5.24 -9.34
C ILE A 83 8.74 4.07 -8.69
N PHE A 84 8.14 2.88 -8.74
CA PHE A 84 8.71 1.67 -8.14
C PHE A 84 9.36 0.73 -9.16
N ASP A 85 9.42 1.11 -10.45
CA ASP A 85 9.99 0.30 -11.53
C ASP A 85 9.49 -1.16 -11.44
N GLN A 86 8.17 -1.31 -11.48
CA GLN A 86 7.43 -2.57 -11.44
C GLN A 86 6.53 -2.69 -12.68
N GLY A 87 6.01 -3.88 -12.94
CA GLY A 87 5.21 -4.14 -14.13
C GLY A 87 3.85 -4.75 -13.84
N LEU A 88 3.28 -5.37 -14.88
CA LEU A 88 1.93 -5.90 -14.86
C LEU A 88 1.73 -6.97 -13.79
N GLY A 89 0.78 -6.73 -12.88
CA GLY A 89 0.39 -7.67 -11.84
C GLY A 89 1.30 -7.70 -10.62
N ASP A 90 2.30 -6.80 -10.54
CA ASP A 90 3.21 -6.70 -9.41
C ASP A 90 2.60 -5.90 -8.26
N LEU A 91 1.87 -4.84 -8.56
CA LEU A 91 1.24 -3.95 -7.59
C LEU A 91 -0.29 -4.10 -7.61
N PHE A 92 -0.91 -4.06 -6.44
CA PHE A 92 -2.36 -3.88 -6.29
C PHE A 92 -2.61 -2.41 -5.95
N GLU A 93 -2.97 -1.61 -6.94
CA GLU A 93 -3.13 -0.18 -6.80
C GLU A 93 -4.54 0.21 -6.36
N ILE A 94 -4.61 1.05 -5.34
CA ILE A 94 -5.84 1.69 -4.84
C ILE A 94 -5.61 3.19 -4.90
N LYS A 95 -6.40 3.91 -5.71
CA LYS A 95 -6.16 5.34 -5.96
C LYS A 95 -7.43 6.17 -5.83
N ASN A 96 -7.35 7.22 -5.03
CA ASN A 96 -8.36 8.28 -4.97
C ASN A 96 -7.72 9.64 -4.67
N ALA A 97 -8.48 10.72 -4.75
CA ALA A 97 -7.97 12.06 -4.45
C ALA A 97 -7.57 12.16 -2.97
N GLY A 98 -6.31 12.49 -2.71
CA GLY A 98 -5.79 12.65 -1.34
C GLY A 98 -5.55 11.34 -0.58
N ASN A 99 -5.53 10.18 -1.25
CA ASN A 99 -5.34 8.86 -0.64
C ASN A 99 -6.20 8.60 0.62
N VAL A 100 -7.43 9.15 0.63
CA VAL A 100 -8.33 9.07 1.79
C VAL A 100 -8.82 7.64 2.03
N LEU A 101 -8.96 7.28 3.30
CA LEU A 101 -9.44 5.97 3.72
C LEU A 101 -10.98 6.00 3.82
N ASP A 102 -11.65 5.18 3.03
CA ASP A 102 -13.10 4.98 3.05
C ASP A 102 -13.46 3.48 2.96
N ASP A 103 -14.74 3.15 3.03
CA ASP A 103 -15.21 1.76 3.00
C ASP A 103 -14.80 1.02 1.72
N HIS A 104 -14.74 1.69 0.56
CA HIS A 104 -14.34 1.06 -0.70
C HIS A 104 -12.84 0.82 -0.75
N VAL A 105 -12.05 1.72 -0.19
CA VAL A 105 -10.61 1.56 -0.03
C VAL A 105 -10.31 0.42 0.94
N ILE A 106 -10.98 0.38 2.08
CA ILE A 106 -10.82 -0.71 3.07
C ILE A 106 -11.20 -2.05 2.44
N GLY A 107 -12.33 -2.14 1.72
CA GLY A 107 -12.73 -3.34 1.00
C GLY A 107 -11.71 -3.78 -0.08
N SER A 108 -11.06 -2.82 -0.74
CA SER A 108 -9.99 -3.12 -1.70
C SER A 108 -8.73 -3.65 -1.03
N ILE A 109 -8.34 -3.08 0.12
CA ILE A 109 -7.25 -3.60 0.95
C ILE A 109 -7.58 -5.01 1.44
N GLU A 110 -8.81 -5.22 1.91
CA GLU A 110 -9.28 -6.54 2.36
C GLU A 110 -9.15 -7.58 1.25
N TYR A 111 -9.58 -7.25 0.03
CA TYR A 111 -9.45 -8.13 -1.13
C TYR A 111 -7.97 -8.46 -1.42
N ALA A 112 -7.10 -7.46 -1.46
CA ALA A 112 -5.67 -7.67 -1.71
C ALA A 112 -5.03 -8.57 -0.65
N VAL A 113 -5.33 -8.33 0.63
CA VAL A 113 -4.74 -9.07 1.75
C VAL A 113 -5.31 -10.48 1.88
N MET A 114 -6.64 -10.63 1.82
CA MET A 114 -7.29 -11.89 2.13
C MET A 114 -7.42 -12.83 0.92
N HIS A 115 -7.52 -12.28 -0.30
CA HIS A 115 -7.71 -13.07 -1.52
C HIS A 115 -6.47 -13.13 -2.41
N CYS A 116 -5.68 -12.04 -2.51
CA CYS A 116 -4.45 -12.06 -3.29
C CYS A 116 -3.21 -12.45 -2.47
N GLY A 117 -3.33 -12.59 -1.13
CA GLY A 117 -2.25 -13.04 -0.26
C GLY A 117 -1.16 -11.98 0.00
N VAL A 118 -1.46 -10.70 -0.24
CA VAL A 118 -0.54 -9.60 -0.01
C VAL A 118 -0.14 -9.52 1.47
N LYS A 119 1.16 -9.36 1.72
CA LYS A 119 1.74 -9.25 3.07
C LYS A 119 2.19 -7.84 3.43
N LEU A 120 2.24 -6.93 2.47
CA LEU A 120 2.62 -5.53 2.67
C LEU A 120 1.52 -4.61 2.11
N VAL A 121 1.04 -3.69 2.93
CA VAL A 121 0.16 -2.59 2.51
C VAL A 121 0.90 -1.28 2.75
N VAL A 122 1.00 -0.44 1.74
CA VAL A 122 1.61 0.90 1.82
C VAL A 122 0.52 1.95 1.67
N ILE A 123 0.46 2.92 2.58
CA ILE A 123 -0.34 4.14 2.41
C ILE A 123 0.63 5.26 2.09
N MET A 124 0.56 5.77 0.85
CA MET A 124 1.52 6.73 0.33
C MET A 124 0.87 8.07 -0.03
N GLY A 125 1.29 9.10 0.70
CA GLY A 125 1.04 10.49 0.33
C GLY A 125 2.14 11.03 -0.58
N HIS A 126 1.95 12.26 -1.10
CA HIS A 126 2.94 12.86 -1.98
C HIS A 126 3.05 14.37 -1.79
N GLN A 127 4.18 14.93 -2.19
CA GLN A 127 4.45 16.36 -2.21
C GLN A 127 3.39 17.10 -3.03
N ASP A 128 3.02 18.30 -2.58
CA ASP A 128 2.08 19.20 -3.27
C ASP A 128 0.72 18.54 -3.61
N CYS A 129 0.18 17.76 -2.69
CA CYS A 129 -1.14 17.13 -2.86
C CYS A 129 -2.25 18.16 -2.92
N GLY A 130 -3.00 18.19 -4.04
CA GLY A 130 -4.09 19.14 -4.25
C GLY A 130 -5.23 19.03 -3.24
N ALA A 131 -5.55 17.81 -2.77
CA ALA A 131 -6.58 17.58 -1.75
C ALA A 131 -6.16 18.16 -0.39
N VAL A 132 -4.88 18.01 -0.02
CA VAL A 132 -4.32 18.62 1.20
C VAL A 132 -4.30 20.13 1.09
N ALA A 133 -3.90 20.68 -0.06
CA ALA A 133 -3.90 22.13 -0.31
C ALA A 133 -5.31 22.72 -0.24
N ALA A 134 -6.32 22.05 -0.81
CA ALA A 134 -7.72 22.46 -0.70
C ALA A 134 -8.19 22.48 0.76
N THR A 135 -7.86 21.42 1.54
CA THR A 135 -8.22 21.34 2.96
C THR A 135 -7.52 22.42 3.80
N LEU A 136 -6.26 22.71 3.53
CA LEU A 136 -5.51 23.78 4.20
C LEU A 136 -6.09 25.16 3.91
N SER A 137 -6.54 25.39 2.67
CA SER A 137 -7.13 26.69 2.26
C SER A 137 -8.56 26.88 2.76
N GLY A 138 -9.29 25.80 3.06
CA GLY A 138 -10.72 25.81 3.39
C GLY A 138 -11.61 26.23 2.22
N LYS A 139 -11.11 26.20 0.98
CA LYS A 139 -11.83 26.61 -0.24
C LYS A 139 -12.17 25.38 -1.07
N TYR A 140 -13.46 25.16 -1.31
CA TYR A 140 -13.97 24.01 -2.05
C TYR A 140 -14.97 24.46 -3.11
N GLU A 141 -14.79 24.04 -4.37
CA GLU A 141 -15.69 24.35 -5.46
C GLU A 141 -16.98 23.53 -5.40
N THR A 142 -16.94 22.33 -4.83
CA THR A 142 -18.09 21.42 -4.75
C THR A 142 -18.15 20.71 -3.41
N LYS A 143 -19.35 20.19 -3.07
CA LYS A 143 -19.54 19.37 -1.86
C LYS A 143 -18.71 18.06 -1.87
N PHE A 144 -18.41 17.54 -3.07
CA PHE A 144 -17.66 16.30 -3.19
C PHE A 144 -16.15 16.51 -2.96
N ILE A 145 -15.61 17.66 -3.41
CA ILE A 145 -14.24 18.05 -3.04
C ILE A 145 -14.17 18.33 -1.54
N LYS A 146 -15.20 18.99 -0.99
CA LYS A 146 -15.26 19.24 0.45
C LYS A 146 -15.28 17.96 1.30
N SER A 147 -15.84 16.85 0.82
CA SER A 147 -15.88 15.61 1.59
C SER A 147 -14.49 15.01 1.88
N LEU A 148 -13.45 15.39 1.12
CA LEU A 148 -12.07 15.00 1.39
C LEU A 148 -11.52 15.62 2.68
N GLU A 149 -12.12 16.79 3.10
CA GLU A 149 -11.73 17.48 4.33
C GLU A 149 -11.88 16.58 5.56
N ASP A 150 -12.95 15.81 5.63
CA ASP A 150 -13.28 15.00 6.81
C ASP A 150 -12.15 14.00 7.12
N SER A 151 -11.49 13.47 6.09
CA SER A 151 -10.36 12.54 6.23
C SER A 151 -9.03 13.25 6.50
N ILE A 152 -8.80 14.44 5.92
CA ILE A 152 -7.51 15.15 5.99
C ILE A 152 -7.43 16.08 7.21
N GLN A 153 -8.55 16.69 7.62
CA GLN A 153 -8.60 17.67 8.72
C GLN A 153 -8.03 17.15 10.06
N PRO A 154 -8.19 15.87 10.43
CA PRO A 154 -7.56 15.33 11.63
C PRO A 154 -6.03 15.48 11.63
N ALA A 155 -5.36 15.31 10.47
CA ALA A 155 -3.92 15.49 10.34
C ALA A 155 -3.49 16.95 10.58
N ILE A 156 -4.26 17.91 10.08
CA ILE A 156 -4.02 19.35 10.35
C ILE A 156 -4.14 19.64 11.84
N LYS A 157 -5.18 19.09 12.49
CA LYS A 157 -5.37 19.23 13.94
C LYS A 157 -4.21 18.62 14.74
N LYS A 158 -3.70 17.48 14.27
CA LYS A 158 -2.55 16.80 14.90
C LYS A 158 -1.28 17.63 14.75
N CYS A 159 -0.97 18.16 13.57
CA CYS A 159 0.17 19.07 13.39
C CYS A 159 0.11 20.25 14.37
N LYS A 160 -1.05 20.90 14.50
CA LYS A 160 -1.25 22.02 15.45
C LYS A 160 -1.01 21.60 16.91
N ARG A 161 -1.58 20.44 17.33
CA ARG A 161 -1.44 19.93 18.69
C ARG A 161 0.02 19.62 19.03
N ASP A 162 0.73 19.00 18.09
CA ASP A 162 2.10 18.53 18.26
C ASP A 162 3.14 19.63 17.95
N LYS A 163 2.65 20.87 17.72
CA LYS A 163 3.47 22.07 17.41
C LYS A 163 4.36 21.91 16.19
N LEU A 164 3.95 21.09 15.23
CA LEU A 164 4.59 21.01 13.92
C LEU A 164 4.13 22.21 13.07
N GLU A 165 4.97 22.64 12.15
CA GLU A 165 4.57 23.61 11.15
C GLU A 165 3.42 23.03 10.31
N VAL A 166 2.33 23.82 10.17
CA VAL A 166 1.17 23.44 9.39
C VAL A 166 1.41 23.81 7.92
N ASN A 167 2.16 22.97 7.24
CA ASN A 167 2.42 23.05 5.80
C ASN A 167 1.96 21.74 5.12
N SER A 168 1.95 21.72 3.78
CA SER A 168 1.47 20.58 2.99
C SER A 168 2.21 19.30 3.35
N ASP A 169 3.54 19.34 3.42
CA ASP A 169 4.37 18.15 3.64
C ASP A 169 4.14 17.51 5.00
N ASN A 170 4.09 18.31 6.07
CA ASN A 170 3.82 17.79 7.40
C ASN A 170 2.40 17.22 7.52
N VAL A 171 1.42 17.89 6.88
CA VAL A 171 0.03 17.38 6.89
C VAL A 171 -0.08 16.07 6.10
N VAL A 172 0.57 15.93 4.95
CA VAL A 172 0.59 14.67 4.19
C VAL A 172 1.20 13.55 5.02
N ARG A 173 2.35 13.77 5.66
CA ARG A 173 3.03 12.78 6.50
C ARG A 173 2.18 12.33 7.69
N GLU A 174 1.52 13.29 8.35
CA GLU A 174 0.61 12.98 9.44
C GLU A 174 -0.66 12.28 8.97
N HIS A 175 -1.18 12.62 7.79
CA HIS A 175 -2.37 12.00 7.22
C HIS A 175 -2.15 10.49 6.98
N VAL A 176 -1.09 10.10 6.27
CA VAL A 176 -0.79 8.69 6.01
C VAL A 176 -0.51 7.90 7.30
N ALA A 177 0.07 8.53 8.31
CA ALA A 177 0.30 7.88 9.60
C ALA A 177 -1.02 7.66 10.36
N GLN A 178 -1.94 8.64 10.32
CA GLN A 178 -3.24 8.55 10.97
C GLN A 178 -4.16 7.53 10.29
N ASP A 179 -4.14 7.44 8.96
CA ASP A 179 -4.93 6.44 8.23
C ASP A 179 -4.58 5.02 8.68
N ILE A 180 -3.29 4.74 8.88
CA ILE A 180 -2.85 3.44 9.43
C ILE A 180 -3.34 3.26 10.87
N GLU A 181 -3.18 4.29 11.71
CA GLU A 181 -3.65 4.21 13.10
C GLU A 181 -5.17 3.99 13.17
N GLU A 182 -5.93 4.67 12.31
CA GLU A 182 -7.38 4.56 12.27
C GLU A 182 -7.80 3.16 11.79
N LEU A 183 -7.23 2.67 10.70
CA LEU A 183 -7.49 1.32 10.20
C LEU A 183 -7.21 0.27 11.29
N MET A 184 -6.08 0.37 11.98
CA MET A 184 -5.67 -0.62 12.98
C MET A 184 -6.44 -0.54 14.30
N LYS A 185 -7.14 0.56 14.58
CA LYS A 185 -8.03 0.68 15.74
C LYS A 185 -9.38 0.01 15.51
N GLN A 186 -9.77 -0.24 14.27
CA GLN A 186 -11.03 -0.92 13.97
C GLN A 186 -10.96 -2.39 14.41
N ASP A 187 -12.02 -2.90 15.02
CA ASP A 187 -12.15 -4.34 15.35
C ASP A 187 -12.84 -5.08 14.19
N THR A 188 -12.20 -5.08 13.03
CA THR A 188 -12.71 -5.73 11.82
C THR A 188 -12.05 -7.09 11.58
N GLU A 189 -12.67 -7.92 10.75
CA GLU A 189 -12.08 -9.19 10.33
C GLU A 189 -10.77 -8.97 9.57
N LEU A 190 -10.65 -7.88 8.80
CA LEU A 190 -9.41 -7.48 8.13
C LEU A 190 -8.27 -7.30 9.14
N VAL A 191 -8.49 -6.51 10.19
CA VAL A 191 -7.45 -6.24 11.21
C VAL A 191 -7.06 -7.50 11.95
N LYS A 192 -8.03 -8.37 12.29
CA LYS A 192 -7.77 -9.69 12.89
C LYS A 192 -6.93 -10.57 11.95
N TYR A 193 -7.29 -10.61 10.67
CA TYR A 193 -6.55 -11.34 9.65
C TYR A 193 -5.13 -10.83 9.50
N MET A 194 -4.94 -9.50 9.37
CA MET A 194 -3.62 -8.87 9.23
C MET A 194 -2.70 -9.22 10.41
N LYS A 195 -3.20 -9.13 11.65
CA LYS A 195 -2.46 -9.51 12.85
C LYS A 195 -2.07 -10.98 12.84
N LYS A 196 -3.00 -11.87 12.50
CA LYS A 196 -2.78 -13.32 12.45
C LYS A 196 -1.75 -13.72 11.39
N HIS A 197 -1.72 -13.05 10.25
CA HIS A 197 -0.89 -13.39 9.10
C HIS A 197 0.34 -12.50 8.94
N ASN A 198 0.65 -11.65 9.95
CA ASN A 198 1.79 -10.74 9.97
C ASN A 198 1.82 -9.80 8.74
N VAL A 199 0.66 -9.30 8.32
CA VAL A 199 0.58 -8.28 7.28
C VAL A 199 1.07 -6.96 7.84
N ARG A 200 2.03 -6.35 7.17
CA ARG A 200 2.63 -5.08 7.59
C ARG A 200 1.96 -3.91 6.88
N LEU A 201 1.68 -2.83 7.63
CA LEU A 201 1.27 -1.54 7.09
C LEU A 201 2.42 -0.56 7.23
N VAL A 202 2.71 0.17 6.15
CA VAL A 202 3.82 1.11 6.11
C VAL A 202 3.35 2.45 5.54
N PRO A 203 3.46 3.55 6.31
CA PRO A 203 3.23 4.89 5.77
C PRO A 203 4.43 5.31 4.90
N ALA A 204 4.15 6.00 3.79
CA ALA A 204 5.18 6.49 2.89
C ALA A 204 4.87 7.91 2.39
N TYR A 205 5.91 8.61 1.97
CA TYR A 205 5.84 9.94 1.38
C TYR A 205 6.68 9.98 0.10
N TYR A 206 6.06 10.38 -1.00
CA TYR A 206 6.72 10.55 -2.29
C TYR A 206 7.03 12.02 -2.55
N SER A 207 8.30 12.35 -2.77
CA SER A 207 8.74 13.67 -3.20
C SER A 207 8.73 13.74 -4.72
N ILE A 208 7.90 14.63 -5.29
CA ILE A 208 7.84 14.87 -6.74
C ILE A 208 9.13 15.49 -7.24
N ASP A 209 9.75 16.37 -6.44
CA ASP A 209 10.98 17.07 -6.82
C ASP A 209 12.18 16.12 -6.98
N THR A 210 12.28 15.11 -6.12
CA THR A 210 13.46 14.22 -6.09
C THR A 210 13.19 12.83 -6.64
N GLY A 211 11.92 12.45 -6.79
CA GLY A 211 11.54 11.08 -7.12
C GLY A 211 11.66 10.08 -5.97
N ILE A 212 12.14 10.51 -4.79
CA ILE A 212 12.41 9.63 -3.66
C ILE A 212 11.11 9.31 -2.92
N VAL A 213 10.92 8.03 -2.58
CA VAL A 213 9.90 7.57 -1.64
C VAL A 213 10.54 7.33 -0.28
N GLU A 214 10.10 8.07 0.72
CA GLU A 214 10.47 7.87 2.12
C GLU A 214 9.45 6.94 2.79
N PHE A 215 9.90 5.80 3.29
CA PHE A 215 9.08 4.90 4.11
C PHE A 215 9.17 5.36 5.57
N LEU A 216 8.05 5.83 6.13
CA LEU A 216 7.98 6.52 7.42
C LEU A 216 7.83 5.56 8.62
N ASP A 217 8.08 4.27 8.43
CA ASP A 217 7.96 3.26 9.46
C ASP A 217 9.04 3.44 10.54
N LYS A 218 8.59 3.59 11.78
CA LYS A 218 9.49 3.70 12.95
C LYS A 218 10.32 2.43 13.21
N ASN A 219 9.92 1.30 12.62
CA ASN A 219 10.61 0.01 12.69
C ASN A 219 11.49 -0.26 11.47
N CYS A 220 11.60 0.67 10.53
CA CYS A 220 12.64 0.58 9.53
C CYS A 220 13.97 0.67 10.27
N GLY A 221 14.62 -0.48 10.46
CA GLY A 221 16.04 -0.57 10.82
C GLY A 221 16.85 0.12 9.73
N CYS A 222 16.84 1.44 9.71
CA CYS A 222 17.81 2.22 8.98
C CYS A 222 19.16 1.94 9.65
N GLY A 223 19.82 0.87 9.22
CA GLY A 223 21.27 0.80 9.39
C GLY A 223 21.82 2.11 8.84
N ALA A 224 22.59 2.82 9.64
CA ALA A 224 23.05 4.20 9.47
C ALA A 224 23.80 4.50 8.15
N GLU A 225 23.80 3.61 7.17
CA GLU A 225 24.59 3.71 5.94
C GLU A 225 23.85 4.25 4.71
N ASN A 226 22.49 4.33 4.73
CA ASN A 226 21.70 4.82 3.61
C ASN A 226 20.73 5.97 3.94
N CYS A 227 20.94 6.70 5.01
CA CYS A 227 20.22 7.92 5.30
C CYS A 227 20.94 9.09 4.60
N PRO A 228 20.29 9.86 3.68
CA PRO A 228 20.93 11.04 3.11
C PRO A 228 21.31 12.01 4.22
N PRO A 229 22.51 12.62 4.18
CA PRO A 229 23.00 13.48 5.24
C PRO A 229 22.26 14.82 5.20
N LYS A 230 21.14 14.95 5.84
CA LYS A 230 20.48 16.15 6.38
C LYS A 230 19.00 15.92 6.58
N LYS A 231 18.61 15.84 7.87
CA LYS A 231 17.23 15.79 8.39
C LYS A 231 16.54 14.42 8.40
N CYS A 232 17.07 13.51 9.17
CA CYS A 232 16.25 12.46 9.75
C CYS A 232 15.44 13.08 10.91
N SER A 233 14.15 13.37 10.72
CA SER A 233 13.23 13.82 11.77
C SER A 233 12.80 12.67 12.70
N CYS A 234 13.40 11.50 12.57
CA CYS A 234 13.09 10.31 13.36
C CYS A 234 13.81 10.25 14.72
N GLY A 235 14.30 11.36 15.28
CA GLY A 235 14.73 11.43 16.69
C GLY A 235 15.78 10.37 17.12
N CYS A 236 16.56 9.81 16.21
CA CYS A 236 17.70 8.96 16.56
C CYS A 236 18.83 9.84 17.08
N ASN A 237 18.72 10.23 18.35
CA ASN A 237 19.88 10.71 19.10
C ASN A 237 20.80 9.51 19.38
N LYS A 238 22.06 9.69 19.02
CA LYS A 238 23.16 8.85 19.51
C LYS A 238 23.24 8.88 21.02
#